data_997dfd7bf2f1623303a590c7d91246cc
#
_entry.id   997dfd7bf2f1623303a590c7d91246cc
#
_cell.length_a   1.000
_cell.length_b   1.000
_cell.length_c   1.000
_cell.angle_alpha   90.00
_cell.angle_beta   90.00
_cell.angle_gamma   90.00
#
_symmetry.space_group_name_H-M   'P 1'
#
loop_
_entity.id
_entity.type
_entity.pdbx_description
1 polymer ?
#
loop_
_entity_poly.entity_id
_entity_poly.type
_entity_poly.pdbx_seq_one_letter_code
_entity_poly.pdbx_strand_id
1 'polypeptide(L)'
;EGPHQIRMNYMPSPLLPYMTVTNEPGIYKEGRHGIRIENTQVILPYRETEFGTFLQFDPLTLCPIDMEPIDWSLLDTEEIEWLNRYHSRVYDQLAPLLDHEHRTWLREATRPYEHTKPSQKS
;
A
#
# COMPACT_ATOMS: atom_id res chain seq x y z
N GLU A 1 3.00 3.20 15.97
CA GLU A 1 3.30 3.64 17.34
C GLU A 1 2.56 2.77 18.34
N GLY A 2 3.10 2.69 19.54
CA GLY A 2 2.58 1.82 20.59
C GLY A 2 1.13 2.11 20.99
N PRO A 3 0.48 1.21 21.76
CA PRO A 3 1.12 0.09 22.46
C PRO A 3 1.37 -1.16 21.60
N HIS A 4 0.68 -1.37 20.49
CA HIS A 4 0.87 -2.53 19.64
C HIS A 4 1.76 -2.21 18.43
N GLN A 5 2.70 -3.10 18.14
CA GLN A 5 3.70 -2.91 17.08
C GLN A 5 3.96 -4.22 16.35
N ILE A 6 4.36 -4.12 15.09
CA ILE A 6 4.87 -5.23 14.27
C ILE A 6 6.36 -5.00 14.07
N ARG A 7 7.21 -5.64 14.85
CA ARG A 7 8.67 -5.59 14.70
C ARG A 7 9.35 -6.78 15.34
N MET A 8 10.56 -7.09 14.89
CA MET A 8 11.40 -8.09 15.54
C MET A 8 11.81 -7.61 16.95
N ASN A 9 12.02 -8.56 17.87
CA ASN A 9 12.49 -8.31 19.25
C ASN A 9 11.56 -7.45 20.12
N TYR A 10 10.29 -7.40 19.81
CA TYR A 10 9.29 -6.78 20.65
C TYR A 10 8.36 -7.88 21.19
N MET A 11 8.02 -7.82 22.50
CA MET A 11 7.01 -8.70 23.10
C MET A 11 5.62 -8.11 22.81
N PRO A 12 4.98 -8.49 21.73
CA PRO A 12 3.75 -7.85 21.32
C PRO A 12 2.58 -8.34 22.13
N SER A 13 1.69 -7.42 22.48
CA SER A 13 0.29 -7.78 22.65
C SER A 13 -0.21 -8.32 21.30
N PRO A 14 -1.05 -9.36 21.31
CA PRO A 14 -1.60 -9.88 20.05
C PRO A 14 -2.36 -8.78 19.32
N LEU A 15 -2.24 -8.75 18.00
CA LEU A 15 -3.05 -7.88 17.16
C LEU A 15 -4.48 -8.42 17.14
N LEU A 16 -5.43 -7.57 17.49
CA LEU A 16 -6.85 -7.92 17.54
C LEU A 16 -7.62 -7.23 16.40
N PRO A 17 -8.78 -7.78 16.00
CA PRO A 17 -9.66 -7.11 15.06
C PRO A 17 -9.98 -5.67 15.48
N TYR A 18 -10.06 -4.79 14.51
CA TYR A 18 -10.37 -3.36 14.62
C TYR A 18 -9.28 -2.50 15.29
N MET A 19 -8.12 -3.07 15.62
CA MET A 19 -6.93 -2.28 15.90
C MET A 19 -6.40 -1.63 14.62
N THR A 20 -5.76 -0.46 14.77
CA THR A 20 -5.05 0.21 13.68
C THR A 20 -3.55 0.18 13.92
N VAL A 21 -2.79 -0.01 12.86
CA VAL A 21 -1.33 0.02 12.84
C VAL A 21 -0.84 0.76 11.61
N THR A 22 0.34 1.34 11.67
CA THR A 22 1.05 1.80 10.47
C THR A 22 1.90 0.67 9.90
N ASN A 23 1.92 0.57 8.57
CA ASN A 23 2.89 -0.23 7.84
C ASN A 23 3.81 0.76 7.12
N GLU A 24 5.03 0.90 7.63
CA GLU A 24 5.91 2.01 7.29
C GLU A 24 7.38 1.56 7.02
N PRO A 25 7.60 0.59 6.13
CA PRO A 25 8.95 0.20 5.78
C PRO A 25 9.70 1.37 5.13
N GLY A 26 10.98 1.51 5.44
CA GLY A 26 11.80 2.57 4.89
C GLY A 26 13.27 2.20 4.82
N ILE A 27 13.97 2.81 3.87
CA ILE A 27 15.42 2.71 3.69
C ILE A 27 16.01 4.11 3.86
N TYR A 28 17.03 4.21 4.69
CA TYR A 28 17.67 5.49 5.02
C TYR A 28 19.16 5.37 4.83
N LYS A 29 19.73 6.26 4.01
CA LYS A 29 21.17 6.34 3.76
C LYS A 29 21.70 7.67 4.27
N GLU A 30 22.46 7.62 5.35
CA GLU A 30 23.00 8.79 6.03
C GLU A 30 23.71 9.75 5.04
N GLY A 31 23.39 11.04 5.15
CA GLY A 31 23.92 12.10 4.28
C GLY A 31 23.49 12.02 2.82
N ARG A 32 22.55 11.16 2.45
CA ARG A 32 22.09 11.00 1.06
C ARG A 32 20.58 11.12 0.91
N HIS A 33 19.81 10.10 1.34
CA HIS A 33 18.34 10.06 1.17
C HIS A 33 17.66 9.12 2.15
N GLY A 34 16.37 9.29 2.31
CA GLY A 34 15.47 8.33 2.92
C GLY A 34 14.24 8.15 2.03
N ILE A 35 13.75 6.91 1.95
CA ILE A 35 12.53 6.56 1.23
C ILE A 35 11.67 5.75 2.18
N ARG A 36 10.38 6.11 2.30
CA ARG A 36 9.37 5.38 3.05
C ARG A 36 8.09 5.31 2.25
N ILE A 37 7.43 4.16 2.28
CA ILE A 37 6.04 4.02 1.89
C ILE A 37 5.26 3.66 3.14
N GLU A 38 4.20 4.42 3.44
CA GLU A 38 3.48 4.27 4.69
C GLU A 38 1.97 4.29 4.47
N ASN A 39 1.30 3.29 5.03
CA ASN A 39 -0.15 3.27 5.15
C ASN A 39 -0.56 3.00 6.60
N THR A 40 -1.54 3.75 7.09
CA THR A 40 -2.33 3.33 8.24
C THR A 40 -3.31 2.27 7.79
N GLN A 41 -3.37 1.16 8.52
CA GLN A 41 -4.21 0.00 8.21
C GLN A 41 -5.06 -0.38 9.40
N VAL A 42 -6.28 -0.83 9.14
CA VAL A 42 -7.13 -1.48 10.13
C VAL A 42 -7.04 -2.99 9.99
N ILE A 43 -7.07 -3.68 11.11
CA ILE A 43 -7.07 -5.13 11.17
C ILE A 43 -8.52 -5.61 11.12
N LEU A 44 -8.87 -6.41 10.13
CA LEU A 44 -10.21 -6.94 9.93
C LEU A 44 -10.23 -8.47 9.99
N PRO A 45 -11.33 -9.09 10.44
CA PRO A 45 -11.53 -10.51 10.23
C PRO A 45 -11.49 -10.84 8.74
N TYR A 46 -10.81 -11.92 8.37
CA TYR A 46 -10.72 -12.37 6.99
C TYR A 46 -11.46 -13.68 6.78
N ARG A 47 -11.07 -14.73 7.48
CA ARG A 47 -11.63 -16.07 7.30
C ARG A 47 -11.46 -16.94 8.54
N GLU A 48 -12.44 -17.77 8.82
CA GLU A 48 -12.31 -18.89 9.74
C GLU A 48 -12.05 -20.18 8.98
N THR A 49 -11.15 -21.00 9.51
CA THR A 49 -10.80 -22.32 8.98
C THR A 49 -10.60 -23.30 10.14
N GLU A 50 -10.37 -24.58 9.84
CA GLU A 50 -9.98 -25.58 10.85
C GLU A 50 -8.68 -25.22 11.59
N PHE A 51 -7.82 -24.36 11.02
CA PHE A 51 -6.57 -23.90 11.64
C PHE A 51 -6.74 -22.64 12.48
N GLY A 52 -7.93 -22.05 12.54
CA GLY A 52 -8.24 -20.86 13.34
C GLY A 52 -8.79 -19.68 12.53
N THR A 53 -8.87 -18.54 13.22
CA THR A 53 -9.34 -17.26 12.66
C THR A 53 -8.17 -16.50 12.04
N PHE A 54 -8.29 -16.17 10.77
CA PHE A 54 -7.32 -15.35 10.05
C PHE A 54 -7.79 -13.91 9.97
N LEU A 55 -6.84 -12.99 10.08
CA LEU A 55 -7.04 -11.56 9.98
C LEU A 55 -6.36 -11.03 8.72
N GLN A 56 -6.80 -9.87 8.25
CA GLN A 56 -6.18 -9.14 7.14
C GLN A 56 -6.00 -7.68 7.50
N PHE A 57 -5.09 -7.00 6.79
CA PHE A 57 -4.95 -5.56 6.85
C PHE A 57 -5.75 -4.91 5.73
N ASP A 58 -6.48 -3.84 6.06
CA ASP A 58 -7.16 -3.00 5.07
C ASP A 58 -6.63 -1.56 5.17
N PRO A 59 -6.07 -0.99 4.09
CA PRO A 59 -5.55 0.37 4.10
C PRO A 59 -6.64 1.42 4.38
N LEU A 60 -6.38 2.29 5.36
CA LEU A 60 -7.19 3.47 5.66
C LEU A 60 -6.65 4.71 4.97
N THR A 61 -5.34 4.79 4.73
CA THR A 61 -4.73 5.89 4.01
C THR A 61 -5.21 5.91 2.57
N LEU A 62 -5.72 7.05 2.12
CA LEU A 62 -6.16 7.30 0.75
C LEU A 62 -5.27 8.38 0.13
N CYS A 63 -4.07 8.00 -0.27
CA CYS A 63 -3.10 8.89 -0.88
C CYS A 63 -2.37 8.14 -2.00
N PRO A 64 -2.19 8.72 -3.20
CA PRO A 64 -1.39 8.09 -4.24
C PRO A 64 0.03 7.81 -3.74
N ILE A 65 0.54 6.62 -4.02
CA ILE A 65 1.95 6.30 -3.86
C ILE A 65 2.68 6.86 -5.09
N ASP A 66 3.75 7.63 -4.85
CA ASP A 66 4.56 8.15 -5.94
C ASP A 66 5.22 7.01 -6.72
N MET A 67 4.92 6.93 -8.01
CA MET A 67 5.38 5.87 -8.88
C MET A 67 6.70 6.17 -9.59
N GLU A 68 7.16 7.43 -9.60
CA GLU A 68 8.38 7.81 -10.32
C GLU A 68 9.64 7.10 -9.79
N PRO A 69 9.84 6.97 -8.46
CA PRO A 69 11.02 6.30 -7.94
C PRO A 69 10.96 4.78 -7.94
N ILE A 70 9.88 4.16 -8.45
CA ILE A 70 9.70 2.71 -8.42
C ILE A 70 10.54 2.04 -9.51
N ASP A 71 11.41 1.12 -9.13
CA ASP A 71 12.02 0.19 -10.06
C ASP A 71 11.09 -1.01 -10.28
N TRP A 72 10.29 -0.92 -11.34
CA TRP A 72 9.27 -1.91 -11.68
C TRP A 72 9.83 -3.31 -11.97
N SER A 73 11.11 -3.42 -12.30
CA SER A 73 11.76 -4.71 -12.54
C SER A 73 11.96 -5.53 -11.27
N LEU A 74 11.85 -4.90 -10.11
CA LEU A 74 11.98 -5.54 -8.79
C LEU A 74 10.64 -6.01 -8.22
N LEU A 75 9.51 -5.63 -8.84
CA LEU A 75 8.18 -6.00 -8.39
C LEU A 75 7.68 -7.23 -9.13
N ASP A 76 7.02 -8.13 -8.42
CA ASP A 76 6.28 -9.21 -9.04
C ASP A 76 4.88 -8.77 -9.52
N THR A 77 4.19 -9.69 -10.20
CA THR A 77 2.86 -9.40 -10.74
C THR A 77 1.83 -9.10 -9.66
N GLU A 78 1.89 -9.79 -8.51
CA GLU A 78 0.93 -9.60 -7.42
C GLU A 78 1.11 -8.24 -6.75
N GLU A 79 2.36 -7.79 -6.59
CA GLU A 79 2.70 -6.47 -6.04
C GLU A 79 2.23 -5.35 -6.98
N ILE A 80 2.44 -5.49 -8.29
CA ILE A 80 1.96 -4.53 -9.29
C ILE A 80 0.42 -4.47 -9.29
N GLU A 81 -0.25 -5.61 -9.27
CA GLU A 81 -1.70 -5.67 -9.20
C GLU A 81 -2.24 -5.08 -7.90
N TRP A 82 -1.55 -5.32 -6.78
CA TRP A 82 -1.92 -4.71 -5.50
C TRP A 82 -1.85 -3.19 -5.58
N LEU A 83 -0.77 -2.63 -6.11
CA LEU A 83 -0.59 -1.18 -6.26
C LEU A 83 -1.67 -0.58 -7.17
N ASN A 84 -1.95 -1.24 -8.30
CA ASN A 84 -3.01 -0.81 -9.22
C ASN A 84 -4.39 -0.82 -8.55
N ARG A 85 -4.73 -1.87 -7.79
CA ARG A 85 -5.99 -1.93 -7.02
C ARG A 85 -6.05 -0.85 -5.94
N TYR A 86 -4.94 -0.61 -5.25
CA TYR A 86 -4.85 0.45 -4.25
C TYR A 86 -5.09 1.84 -4.87
N HIS A 87 -4.43 2.14 -5.99
CA HIS A 87 -4.62 3.41 -6.70
C HIS A 87 -6.03 3.57 -7.25
N SER A 88 -6.65 2.51 -7.78
CA SER A 88 -8.06 2.55 -8.20
C SER A 88 -8.96 2.92 -7.03
N ARG A 89 -8.78 2.29 -5.86
CA ARG A 89 -9.53 2.62 -4.64
C ARG A 89 -9.32 4.08 -4.22
N VAL A 90 -8.10 4.58 -4.24
CA VAL A 90 -7.79 5.99 -3.91
C VAL A 90 -8.56 6.91 -4.85
N TYR A 91 -8.51 6.66 -6.15
CA TYR A 91 -9.23 7.47 -7.14
C TYR A 91 -10.74 7.42 -6.92
N ASP A 92 -11.33 6.24 -6.80
CA ASP A 92 -12.77 6.04 -6.68
C ASP A 92 -13.35 6.72 -5.44
N GLN A 93 -12.60 6.72 -4.33
CA GLN A 93 -13.03 7.33 -3.08
C GLN A 93 -12.86 8.85 -3.06
N LEU A 94 -11.80 9.38 -3.66
CA LEU A 94 -11.48 10.80 -3.57
C LEU A 94 -11.99 11.62 -4.75
N ALA A 95 -12.03 11.08 -5.97
CA ALA A 95 -12.42 11.82 -7.16
C ALA A 95 -13.81 12.50 -7.06
N PRO A 96 -14.83 11.90 -6.43
CA PRO A 96 -16.13 12.55 -6.25
C PRO A 96 -16.09 13.79 -5.34
N LEU A 97 -15.07 13.92 -4.49
CA LEU A 97 -14.91 14.99 -3.52
C LEU A 97 -14.08 16.18 -4.06
N LEU A 98 -13.47 16.01 -5.24
CA LEU A 98 -12.54 16.96 -5.81
C LEU A 98 -13.18 17.75 -6.97
N ASP A 99 -12.72 18.99 -7.16
CA ASP A 99 -13.02 19.76 -8.36
C ASP A 99 -12.35 19.16 -9.62
N HIS A 100 -12.59 19.76 -10.77
CA HIS A 100 -12.12 19.21 -12.05
C HIS A 100 -10.58 19.17 -12.15
N GLU A 101 -9.89 20.19 -11.68
CA GLU A 101 -8.43 20.30 -11.77
C GLU A 101 -7.76 19.23 -10.90
N HIS A 102 -8.14 19.17 -9.63
CA HIS A 102 -7.60 18.19 -8.68
C HIS A 102 -7.96 16.75 -9.05
N ARG A 103 -9.15 16.53 -9.62
CA ARG A 103 -9.53 15.21 -10.13
C ARG A 103 -8.67 14.78 -11.32
N THR A 104 -8.32 15.72 -12.19
CA THR A 104 -7.44 15.43 -13.34
C THR A 104 -6.05 15.05 -12.85
N TRP A 105 -5.51 15.81 -11.91
CA TRP A 105 -4.24 15.47 -11.27
C TRP A 105 -4.29 14.09 -10.58
N LEU A 106 -5.35 13.82 -9.79
CA LEU A 106 -5.49 12.56 -9.08
C LEU A 106 -5.55 11.37 -10.05
N ARG A 107 -6.23 11.53 -11.19
CA ARG A 107 -6.28 10.48 -12.23
C ARG A 107 -4.90 10.14 -12.76
N GLU A 108 -4.06 11.16 -12.98
CA GLU A 108 -2.69 10.94 -13.42
C GLU A 108 -1.83 10.30 -12.32
N ALA A 109 -1.95 10.76 -11.08
CA ALA A 109 -1.21 10.24 -9.94
C ALA A 109 -1.59 8.80 -9.57
N THR A 110 -2.79 8.33 -9.97
CA THR A 110 -3.31 6.99 -9.69
C THR A 110 -3.43 6.11 -10.93
N ARG A 111 -2.83 6.54 -12.07
CA ARG A 111 -2.88 5.76 -13.30
C ARG A 111 -2.31 4.34 -13.09
N PRO A 112 -2.93 3.31 -13.68
CA PRO A 112 -2.40 1.96 -13.55
C PRO A 112 -1.05 1.83 -14.25
N TYR A 113 -0.15 1.04 -13.67
CA TYR A 113 1.03 0.58 -14.37
C TYR A 113 0.66 -0.58 -15.30
N GLU A 114 0.92 -0.41 -16.57
CA GLU A 114 0.75 -1.45 -17.58
C GLU A 114 2.08 -2.15 -17.86
N HIS A 115 2.13 -3.44 -17.60
CA HIS A 115 3.27 -4.26 -17.98
C HIS A 115 3.40 -4.25 -19.52
N THR A 116 4.21 -3.36 -20.07
CA THR A 116 4.63 -3.50 -21.46
C THR A 116 5.52 -4.74 -21.53
N LYS A 117 4.97 -5.88 -22.00
CA LYS A 117 5.78 -7.04 -22.35
C LYS A 117 6.87 -6.54 -23.31
N PRO A 118 8.16 -6.79 -23.05
CA PRO A 118 9.17 -6.49 -24.05
C PRO A 118 8.78 -7.23 -25.32
N SER A 119 8.60 -6.48 -26.40
CA SER A 119 8.37 -7.05 -27.73
C SER A 119 9.50 -8.03 -28.01
N GLN A 120 9.17 -9.32 -28.09
CA GLN A 120 10.10 -10.32 -28.57
C GLN A 120 10.50 -9.87 -29.99
N LYS A 121 11.68 -9.28 -30.13
CA LYS A 121 12.30 -9.10 -31.42
C LYS A 121 12.68 -10.50 -31.90
N SER A 122 11.96 -10.95 -32.92
CA SER A 122 12.27 -12.11 -33.74
C SER A 122 13.61 -11.93 -34.45
#